data_bd5ab087b1cbc7150912db4584d50b79
#
_entry.id   bd5ab087b1cbc7150912db4584d50b79
#
_cell.length_a   1.000
_cell.length_b   1.000
_cell.length_c   1.000
_cell.angle_alpha   90.00
_cell.angle_beta   90.00
_cell.angle_gamma   90.00
#
_symmetry.space_group_name_H-M   'P 1'
#
loop_
_entity.id
_entity.type
_entity.pdbx_description
1 polymer ?
#
loop_
_entity_poly.entity_id
_entity_poly.type
_entity_poly.pdbx_seq_one_letter_code
_entity_poly.pdbx_strand_id
1 'polypeptide(L)'
;MMDAVVLCGGAGTRLRSVVKDVPKPLAEVLGKPFLSYLLDYLAGTGIVGRVILATGHLAQTVEERYGNEYAGMRITYSPELQPLGTGGAVIHAIRNFQLSCPFFLLNGDSFVDVNLNELLVMWHRHPDSIILSLYPVVDCSRFGMVEVDGPIVKRFIEKSDTQEPGLINAGIYVLGQQLLTKWMDRSDATVSLEQEVLEELVGEGRVMGVQTGTCFIDIGLPETYLAATKFFADFEAGRKNC
;
A
#
# COMPACT_ATOMS: atom_id res chain seq x y z
N MET A 1 -1.31 -16.57 11.56
CA MET A 1 -0.99 -15.83 10.34
C MET A 1 -1.89 -14.62 10.25
N MET A 2 -1.39 -13.53 9.68
CA MET A 2 -2.07 -12.24 9.60
C MET A 2 -2.76 -12.05 8.25
N ASP A 3 -3.70 -11.11 8.21
CA ASP A 3 -4.34 -10.66 6.98
C ASP A 3 -3.58 -9.45 6.39
N ALA A 4 -3.61 -9.33 5.07
CA ALA A 4 -3.18 -8.15 4.35
C ALA A 4 -4.29 -7.68 3.41
N VAL A 5 -4.59 -6.38 3.43
CA VAL A 5 -5.47 -5.73 2.45
C VAL A 5 -4.58 -5.02 1.44
N VAL A 6 -4.76 -5.27 0.15
CA VAL A 6 -4.00 -4.62 -0.93
C VAL A 6 -4.96 -3.78 -1.76
N LEU A 7 -4.68 -2.48 -1.87
CA LEU A 7 -5.49 -1.52 -2.61
C LEU A 7 -5.23 -1.61 -4.11
N CYS A 8 -6.11 -2.26 -4.83
CA CYS A 8 -6.01 -2.53 -6.27
C CYS A 8 -7.06 -1.78 -7.12
N GLY A 9 -7.93 -0.96 -6.50
CA GLY A 9 -9.14 -0.40 -7.11
C GLY A 9 -8.96 0.85 -7.98
N GLY A 10 -7.79 1.44 -8.06
CA GLY A 10 -7.56 2.71 -8.78
C GLY A 10 -7.78 2.62 -10.30
N ALA A 11 -8.38 3.66 -10.89
CA ALA A 11 -8.66 3.73 -12.34
C ALA A 11 -7.40 3.81 -13.24
N GLY A 12 -6.20 3.99 -12.68
CA GLY A 12 -4.92 3.96 -13.39
C GLY A 12 -4.77 4.97 -14.53
N THR A 13 -5.51 6.08 -14.52
CA THR A 13 -5.65 7.01 -15.66
C THR A 13 -4.32 7.56 -16.17
N ARG A 14 -3.35 7.82 -15.29
CA ARG A 14 -2.04 8.36 -15.67
C ARG A 14 -1.18 7.34 -16.42
N LEU A 15 -1.37 6.04 -16.18
CA LEU A 15 -0.61 4.97 -16.81
C LEU A 15 -1.22 4.50 -18.14
N ARG A 16 -2.46 4.92 -18.48
CA ARG A 16 -3.18 4.50 -19.70
C ARG A 16 -2.45 4.81 -21.02
N SER A 17 -1.51 5.74 -21.01
CA SER A 17 -0.68 6.05 -22.19
C SER A 17 0.28 4.90 -22.56
N VAL A 18 0.68 4.08 -21.61
CA VAL A 18 1.64 2.98 -21.79
C VAL A 18 1.06 1.61 -21.46
N VAL A 19 0.05 1.56 -20.60
CA VAL A 19 -0.66 0.32 -20.22
C VAL A 19 -2.13 0.47 -20.60
N LYS A 20 -2.57 -0.31 -21.59
CA LYS A 20 -3.95 -0.29 -22.11
C LYS A 20 -4.64 -1.58 -21.70
N ASP A 21 -5.96 -1.48 -21.46
CA ASP A 21 -6.88 -2.62 -21.33
C ASP A 21 -6.62 -3.60 -20.17
N VAL A 22 -5.73 -3.27 -19.24
CA VAL A 22 -5.52 -4.04 -18.01
C VAL A 22 -5.54 -3.12 -16.79
N PRO A 23 -6.00 -3.60 -15.62
CA PRO A 23 -5.91 -2.82 -14.38
C PRO A 23 -4.43 -2.59 -14.02
N LYS A 24 -4.14 -1.41 -13.45
CA LYS A 24 -2.77 -1.00 -13.09
C LYS A 24 -1.97 -2.07 -12.32
N PRO A 25 -2.54 -2.80 -11.34
CA PRO A 25 -1.81 -3.85 -10.64
C PRO A 25 -1.41 -5.04 -11.53
N LEU A 26 -2.07 -5.21 -12.69
CA LEU A 26 -1.73 -6.22 -13.68
C LEU A 26 -0.80 -5.72 -14.78
N ALA A 27 -0.31 -4.48 -14.72
CA ALA A 27 0.71 -3.99 -15.64
C ALA A 27 1.95 -4.88 -15.55
N GLU A 28 2.39 -5.38 -16.71
CA GLU A 28 3.48 -6.35 -16.75
C GLU A 28 4.86 -5.70 -16.64
N VAL A 29 5.69 -6.25 -15.74
CA VAL A 29 7.10 -5.92 -15.58
C VAL A 29 7.88 -7.22 -15.68
N LEU A 30 8.84 -7.33 -16.59
CA LEU A 30 9.60 -8.56 -16.88
C LEU A 30 8.70 -9.79 -17.16
N GLY A 31 7.56 -9.58 -17.84
CA GLY A 31 6.62 -10.66 -18.17
C GLY A 31 5.76 -11.15 -17.00
N LYS A 32 5.75 -10.43 -15.87
CA LYS A 32 5.01 -10.76 -14.65
C LYS A 32 4.19 -9.54 -14.19
N PRO A 33 2.91 -9.70 -13.81
CA PRO A 33 2.14 -8.59 -13.26
C PRO A 33 2.80 -7.94 -12.04
N PHE A 34 2.76 -6.62 -11.94
CA PHE A 34 3.34 -5.88 -10.81
C PHE A 34 2.81 -6.39 -9.46
N LEU A 35 1.51 -6.67 -9.35
CA LEU A 35 0.91 -7.21 -8.13
C LEU A 35 1.55 -8.55 -7.71
N SER A 36 2.05 -9.36 -8.66
CA SER A 36 2.72 -10.62 -8.32
C SER A 36 4.02 -10.40 -7.53
N TYR A 37 4.74 -9.29 -7.75
CA TYR A 37 5.92 -8.97 -6.93
C TYR A 37 5.53 -8.66 -5.48
N LEU A 38 4.42 -7.95 -5.27
CA LEU A 38 3.89 -7.71 -3.92
C LEU A 38 3.44 -9.01 -3.25
N LEU A 39 2.74 -9.88 -3.99
CA LEU A 39 2.29 -11.16 -3.45
C LEU A 39 3.45 -12.10 -3.14
N ASP A 40 4.48 -12.16 -3.98
CA ASP A 40 5.70 -12.95 -3.71
C ASP A 40 6.44 -12.43 -2.48
N TYR A 41 6.56 -11.11 -2.35
CA TYR A 41 7.14 -10.49 -1.17
C TYR A 41 6.37 -10.87 0.10
N LEU A 42 5.03 -10.75 0.10
CA LEU A 42 4.20 -11.12 1.25
C LEU A 42 4.33 -12.61 1.59
N ALA A 43 4.28 -13.49 0.58
CA ALA A 43 4.47 -14.95 0.76
C ALA A 43 5.84 -15.26 1.36
N GLY A 44 6.90 -14.61 0.86
CA GLY A 44 8.27 -14.80 1.33
C GLY A 44 8.49 -14.43 2.79
N THR A 45 7.64 -13.57 3.38
CA THR A 45 7.72 -13.21 4.81
C THR A 45 7.27 -14.33 5.75
N GLY A 46 6.38 -15.22 5.28
CA GLY A 46 5.75 -16.26 6.11
C GLY A 46 4.79 -15.72 7.20
N ILE A 47 4.53 -14.41 7.23
CA ILE A 47 3.69 -13.75 8.25
C ILE A 47 2.23 -13.70 7.79
N VAL A 48 2.01 -13.43 6.49
CA VAL A 48 0.69 -13.25 5.89
C VAL A 48 0.12 -14.60 5.47
N GLY A 49 -1.11 -14.89 5.88
CA GLY A 49 -1.82 -16.13 5.52
C GLY A 49 -3.00 -15.90 4.58
N ARG A 50 -3.54 -14.68 4.57
CA ARG A 50 -4.64 -14.29 3.69
C ARG A 50 -4.41 -12.89 3.15
N VAL A 51 -4.63 -12.70 1.85
CA VAL A 51 -4.62 -11.40 1.18
C VAL A 51 -6.01 -11.07 0.70
N ILE A 52 -6.51 -9.90 1.05
CA ILE A 52 -7.76 -9.33 0.53
C ILE A 52 -7.40 -8.29 -0.51
N LEU A 53 -7.71 -8.57 -1.77
CA LEU A 53 -7.52 -7.63 -2.86
C LEU A 53 -8.75 -6.71 -2.95
N ALA A 54 -8.59 -5.45 -2.54
CA ALA A 54 -9.61 -4.42 -2.72
C ALA A 54 -9.58 -3.97 -4.19
N THR A 55 -10.50 -4.51 -5.00
CA THR A 55 -10.53 -4.35 -6.44
C THR A 55 -11.64 -3.38 -6.86
N GLY A 56 -11.47 -2.70 -7.97
CA GLY A 56 -12.45 -1.78 -8.55
C GLY A 56 -12.70 -2.10 -10.02
N HIS A 57 -12.37 -1.17 -10.90
CA HIS A 57 -12.48 -1.39 -12.34
C HIS A 57 -11.69 -2.61 -12.80
N LEU A 58 -12.30 -3.51 -13.59
CA LEU A 58 -11.74 -4.77 -14.08
C LEU A 58 -11.41 -5.79 -12.95
N ALA A 59 -12.19 -5.80 -11.86
CA ALA A 59 -12.03 -6.76 -10.76
C ALA A 59 -11.97 -8.22 -11.24
N GLN A 60 -12.84 -8.60 -12.17
CA GLN A 60 -12.91 -9.97 -12.72
C GLN A 60 -11.58 -10.40 -13.35
N THR A 61 -10.88 -9.52 -14.05
CA THR A 61 -9.56 -9.83 -14.65
C THR A 61 -8.51 -10.16 -13.57
N VAL A 62 -8.59 -9.50 -12.41
CA VAL A 62 -7.71 -9.80 -11.28
C VAL A 62 -8.06 -11.15 -10.66
N GLU A 63 -9.36 -11.45 -10.50
CA GLU A 63 -9.85 -12.74 -9.99
C GLU A 63 -9.45 -13.91 -10.89
N GLU A 64 -9.64 -13.77 -12.19
CA GLU A 64 -9.26 -14.78 -13.18
C GLU A 64 -7.74 -15.05 -13.17
N ARG A 65 -6.93 -14.02 -12.88
CA ARG A 65 -5.48 -14.12 -12.85
C ARG A 65 -4.94 -14.85 -11.62
N TYR A 66 -5.50 -14.59 -10.43
CA TYR A 66 -4.94 -15.08 -9.16
C TYR A 66 -5.75 -16.19 -8.50
N GLY A 67 -7.02 -16.38 -8.87
CA GLY A 67 -7.87 -17.39 -8.24
C GLY A 67 -8.01 -17.21 -6.72
N ASN A 68 -8.09 -18.31 -5.99
CA ASN A 68 -8.35 -18.29 -4.54
C ASN A 68 -7.10 -18.55 -3.67
N GLU A 69 -5.95 -18.80 -4.31
CA GLU A 69 -4.69 -19.12 -3.63
C GLU A 69 -3.50 -18.62 -4.44
N TYR A 70 -2.49 -18.09 -3.75
CA TYR A 70 -1.23 -17.68 -4.34
C TYR A 70 -0.07 -17.95 -3.37
N ALA A 71 0.89 -18.78 -3.78
CA ALA A 71 2.09 -19.10 -3.00
C ALA A 71 1.78 -19.51 -1.55
N GLY A 72 0.72 -20.29 -1.30
CA GLY A 72 0.29 -20.77 0.00
C GLY A 72 -0.54 -19.76 0.82
N MET A 73 -0.77 -18.56 0.30
CA MET A 73 -1.67 -17.58 0.90
C MET A 73 -3.07 -17.69 0.27
N ARG A 74 -4.12 -17.60 1.09
CA ARG A 74 -5.49 -17.48 0.61
C ARG A 74 -5.71 -16.11 -0.01
N ILE A 75 -6.26 -16.05 -1.21
CA ILE A 75 -6.67 -14.81 -1.89
C ILE A 75 -8.19 -14.64 -1.77
N THR A 76 -8.61 -13.45 -1.43
CA THR A 76 -10.01 -13.07 -1.30
C THR A 76 -10.20 -11.69 -1.96
N TYR A 77 -11.37 -11.41 -2.49
CA TYR A 77 -11.64 -10.18 -3.25
C TYR A 77 -12.69 -9.33 -2.55
N SER A 78 -12.44 -8.02 -2.50
CA SER A 78 -13.36 -7.00 -2.00
C SER A 78 -13.65 -6.01 -3.13
N PRO A 79 -14.57 -6.36 -4.07
CA PRO A 79 -14.85 -5.54 -5.22
C PRO A 79 -15.67 -4.31 -4.85
N GLU A 80 -15.26 -3.13 -5.35
CA GLU A 80 -15.99 -1.87 -5.24
C GLU A 80 -16.92 -1.71 -6.43
N LEU A 81 -18.22 -1.50 -6.20
CA LEU A 81 -19.19 -1.22 -7.26
C LEU A 81 -19.06 0.22 -7.78
N GLN A 82 -18.57 1.12 -6.97
CA GLN A 82 -18.25 2.52 -7.29
C GLN A 82 -17.00 2.93 -6.50
N PRO A 83 -16.22 3.93 -6.96
CA PRO A 83 -15.01 4.35 -6.28
C PRO A 83 -15.31 4.83 -4.85
N LEU A 84 -14.73 4.15 -3.86
CA LEU A 84 -14.89 4.46 -2.44
C LEU A 84 -13.73 5.31 -1.87
N GLY A 85 -12.66 5.50 -2.65
CA GLY A 85 -11.40 6.08 -2.17
C GLY A 85 -10.57 5.08 -1.36
N THR A 86 -9.32 5.43 -1.09
CA THR A 86 -8.36 4.52 -0.42
C THR A 86 -8.82 4.08 0.96
N GLY A 87 -9.32 4.99 1.78
CA GLY A 87 -9.89 4.70 3.09
C GLY A 87 -11.22 3.93 3.01
N GLY A 88 -12.09 4.30 2.06
CA GLY A 88 -13.36 3.61 1.84
C GLY A 88 -13.18 2.17 1.40
N ALA A 89 -12.19 1.86 0.57
CA ALA A 89 -11.84 0.51 0.16
C ALA A 89 -11.44 -0.38 1.37
N VAL A 90 -10.64 0.15 2.30
CA VAL A 90 -10.27 -0.55 3.53
C VAL A 90 -11.48 -0.79 4.41
N ILE A 91 -12.32 0.23 4.60
CA ILE A 91 -13.57 0.12 5.39
C ILE A 91 -14.49 -0.93 4.77
N HIS A 92 -14.62 -0.96 3.44
CA HIS A 92 -15.41 -1.96 2.73
C HIS A 92 -14.87 -3.38 2.98
N ALA A 93 -13.55 -3.58 2.93
CA ALA A 93 -12.93 -4.86 3.26
C ALA A 93 -13.20 -5.27 4.71
N ILE A 94 -13.08 -4.36 5.68
CA ILE A 94 -13.38 -4.62 7.10
C ILE A 94 -14.84 -5.05 7.30
N ARG A 95 -15.79 -4.41 6.62
CA ARG A 95 -17.23 -4.74 6.73
C ARG A 95 -17.56 -6.12 6.18
N ASN A 96 -16.89 -6.54 5.12
CA ASN A 96 -17.19 -7.81 4.45
C ASN A 96 -16.40 -8.99 5.00
N PHE A 97 -15.29 -8.72 5.68
CA PHE A 97 -14.39 -9.76 6.18
C PHE A 97 -13.99 -9.51 7.62
N GLN A 98 -13.98 -10.57 8.42
CA GLN A 98 -13.35 -10.51 9.73
C GLN A 98 -11.83 -10.56 9.53
N LEU A 99 -11.17 -9.43 9.73
CA LEU A 99 -9.71 -9.29 9.60
C LEU A 99 -9.02 -9.67 10.91
N SER A 100 -7.75 -10.08 10.81
CA SER A 100 -6.88 -10.18 11.97
C SER A 100 -6.69 -8.79 12.63
N CYS A 101 -6.32 -8.77 13.89
CA CYS A 101 -5.98 -7.53 14.59
C CYS A 101 -4.58 -7.68 15.21
N PRO A 102 -3.59 -6.95 14.71
CA PRO A 102 -3.66 -6.05 13.56
C PRO A 102 -3.74 -6.76 12.21
N PHE A 103 -3.86 -5.96 11.15
CA PHE A 103 -3.70 -6.39 9.77
C PHE A 103 -2.75 -5.44 9.02
N PHE A 104 -2.19 -5.92 7.91
CA PHE A 104 -1.42 -5.10 6.99
C PHE A 104 -2.33 -4.44 5.96
N LEU A 105 -2.00 -3.22 5.57
CA LEU A 105 -2.59 -2.52 4.45
C LEU A 105 -1.47 -2.10 3.50
N LEU A 106 -1.63 -2.36 2.19
CA LEU A 106 -0.64 -2.05 1.18
C LEU A 106 -1.26 -1.31 -0.01
N ASN A 107 -0.52 -0.34 -0.52
CA ASN A 107 -0.81 0.23 -1.84
C ASN A 107 -0.45 -0.80 -2.93
N GLY A 108 -1.37 -1.09 -3.83
CA GLY A 108 -1.18 -2.10 -4.89
C GLY A 108 -0.37 -1.62 -6.10
N ASP A 109 0.14 -0.40 -6.05
CA ASP A 109 0.87 0.26 -7.13
C ASP A 109 2.28 0.73 -6.75
N SER A 110 2.71 0.40 -5.54
CA SER A 110 4.07 0.64 -5.06
C SER A 110 4.66 -0.63 -4.43
N PHE A 111 5.97 -0.75 -4.51
CA PHE A 111 6.73 -1.85 -3.92
C PHE A 111 7.83 -1.27 -3.03
N VAL A 112 7.97 -1.84 -1.85
CA VAL A 112 9.07 -1.58 -0.91
C VAL A 112 9.38 -2.87 -0.15
N ASP A 113 10.64 -3.17 0.06
CA ASP A 113 11.11 -4.39 0.73
C ASP A 113 11.26 -4.21 2.25
N VAL A 114 10.25 -3.68 2.91
CA VAL A 114 10.32 -3.43 4.36
C VAL A 114 10.37 -4.73 5.18
N ASN A 115 10.95 -4.67 6.36
CA ASN A 115 10.82 -5.75 7.33
C ASN A 115 9.48 -5.64 8.07
N LEU A 116 8.49 -6.45 7.69
CA LEU A 116 7.16 -6.42 8.31
C LEU A 116 7.17 -6.64 9.82
N ASN A 117 8.16 -7.38 10.36
CA ASN A 117 8.28 -7.57 11.81
C ASN A 117 8.62 -6.26 12.54
N GLU A 118 9.38 -5.35 11.92
CA GLU A 118 9.68 -4.05 12.53
C GLU A 118 8.42 -3.20 12.69
N LEU A 119 7.54 -3.22 11.68
CA LEU A 119 6.23 -2.56 11.75
C LEU A 119 5.36 -3.18 12.85
N LEU A 120 5.33 -4.52 12.96
CA LEU A 120 4.58 -5.22 14.00
C LEU A 120 5.10 -4.93 15.41
N VAL A 121 6.43 -4.90 15.59
CA VAL A 121 7.03 -4.54 16.87
C VAL A 121 6.63 -3.12 17.29
N MET A 122 6.61 -2.18 16.34
CA MET A 122 6.15 -0.82 16.60
C MET A 122 4.66 -0.80 16.96
N TRP A 123 3.83 -1.55 16.22
CA TRP A 123 2.40 -1.63 16.51
C TRP A 123 2.11 -2.21 17.89
N HIS A 124 2.81 -3.26 18.32
CA HIS A 124 2.65 -3.83 19.66
C HIS A 124 2.99 -2.83 20.79
N ARG A 125 3.84 -1.85 20.51
CA ARG A 125 4.14 -0.76 21.46
C ARG A 125 3.09 0.36 21.42
N HIS A 126 2.42 0.53 20.29
CA HIS A 126 1.44 1.59 20.01
C HIS A 126 0.17 1.02 19.35
N PRO A 127 -0.62 0.16 20.04
CA PRO A 127 -1.73 -0.58 19.42
C PRO A 127 -2.90 0.30 18.98
N ASP A 128 -2.98 1.52 19.51
CA ASP A 128 -3.97 2.53 19.15
C ASP A 128 -3.46 3.52 18.08
N SER A 129 -2.43 3.12 17.32
CA SER A 129 -1.85 3.95 16.26
C SER A 129 -1.83 3.19 14.94
N ILE A 130 -1.81 3.93 13.84
CA ILE A 130 -1.40 3.42 12.53
C ILE A 130 0.12 3.48 12.48
N ILE A 131 0.76 2.36 12.11
CA ILE A 131 2.18 2.33 11.83
C ILE A 131 2.35 2.36 10.31
N LEU A 132 3.14 3.28 9.82
CA LEU A 132 3.42 3.38 8.38
C LEU A 132 4.92 3.20 8.08
N SER A 133 5.20 2.57 6.96
CA SER A 133 6.56 2.46 6.42
C SER A 133 6.98 3.80 5.82
N LEU A 134 8.18 4.24 6.19
CA LEU A 134 8.83 5.44 5.64
C LEU A 134 10.04 5.02 4.81
N TYR A 135 10.22 5.67 3.67
CA TYR A 135 11.36 5.45 2.80
C TYR A 135 12.07 6.78 2.48
N PRO A 136 13.41 6.87 2.60
CA PRO A 136 14.15 8.07 2.24
C PRO A 136 14.30 8.18 0.72
N VAL A 137 13.98 9.33 0.17
CA VAL A 137 14.18 9.64 -1.25
C VAL A 137 15.02 10.90 -1.39
N VAL A 138 15.70 11.03 -2.53
CA VAL A 138 16.48 12.23 -2.85
C VAL A 138 15.63 13.39 -3.37
N ASP A 139 14.38 13.08 -3.73
CA ASP A 139 13.41 14.04 -4.26
C ASP A 139 11.99 13.64 -3.83
N CYS A 140 11.40 14.43 -2.93
CA CYS A 140 10.05 14.25 -2.42
C CYS A 140 8.96 14.89 -3.29
N SER A 141 9.30 15.69 -4.31
CA SER A 141 8.35 16.52 -5.07
C SER A 141 7.13 15.74 -5.59
N ARG A 142 7.32 14.46 -5.95
CA ARG A 142 6.27 13.58 -6.49
C ARG A 142 5.38 12.93 -5.45
N PHE A 143 5.88 12.71 -4.24
CA PHE A 143 5.22 11.88 -3.21
C PHE A 143 4.62 12.72 -2.09
N GLY A 144 5.13 13.92 -1.86
CA GLY A 144 4.98 14.65 -0.61
C GLY A 144 5.95 14.11 0.45
N MET A 145 6.29 14.94 1.42
CA MET A 145 7.24 14.61 2.47
C MET A 145 6.52 14.30 3.79
N VAL A 146 7.06 13.37 4.56
CA VAL A 146 6.61 13.04 5.91
C VAL A 146 7.58 13.61 6.92
N GLU A 147 7.12 14.52 7.77
CA GLU A 147 7.90 15.07 8.88
C GLU A 147 7.67 14.24 10.14
N VAL A 148 8.74 13.88 10.82
CA VAL A 148 8.71 13.04 12.02
C VAL A 148 9.46 13.67 13.18
N ASP A 149 9.04 13.32 14.41
CA ASP A 149 9.74 13.60 15.67
C ASP A 149 9.90 12.27 16.41
N GLY A 150 11.12 11.70 16.33
CA GLY A 150 11.33 10.31 16.69
C GLY A 150 10.45 9.40 15.82
N PRO A 151 9.65 8.49 16.39
CA PRO A 151 8.73 7.66 15.61
C PRO A 151 7.40 8.36 15.27
N ILE A 152 7.09 9.51 15.87
CA ILE A 152 5.79 10.18 15.72
C ILE A 152 5.77 10.96 14.42
N VAL A 153 4.81 10.68 13.55
CA VAL A 153 4.53 11.51 12.36
C VAL A 153 3.86 12.81 12.81
N LYS A 154 4.46 13.94 12.45
CA LYS A 154 3.98 15.28 12.80
C LYS A 154 3.06 15.86 11.74
N ARG A 155 3.38 15.64 10.48
CA ARG A 155 2.56 16.11 9.35
C ARG A 155 2.97 15.46 8.05
N PHE A 156 2.04 15.45 7.13
CA PHE A 156 2.29 15.23 5.71
C PHE A 156 2.42 16.59 5.03
N ILE A 157 3.53 16.80 4.32
CA ILE A 157 3.78 18.02 3.55
C ILE A 157 3.37 17.72 2.11
N GLU A 158 2.45 18.52 1.59
CA GLU A 158 1.96 18.38 0.22
C GLU A 158 3.09 18.41 -0.83
N LYS A 159 2.82 17.83 -1.97
CA LYS A 159 3.71 17.84 -3.13
C LYS A 159 4.05 19.28 -3.51
N SER A 160 5.31 19.53 -3.74
CA SER A 160 5.83 20.84 -4.17
C SER A 160 6.73 20.65 -5.39
N ASP A 161 6.94 21.73 -6.15
CA ASP A 161 7.87 21.72 -7.27
C ASP A 161 9.35 21.77 -6.80
N THR A 162 9.58 21.88 -5.51
CA THR A 162 10.93 21.92 -4.92
C THR A 162 11.46 20.50 -4.77
N GLN A 163 12.60 20.24 -5.40
CA GLN A 163 13.30 18.97 -5.28
C GLN A 163 14.11 18.95 -3.98
N GLU A 164 13.58 18.30 -2.96
CA GLU A 164 14.23 18.17 -1.65
C GLU A 164 14.28 16.72 -1.21
N PRO A 165 15.39 16.28 -0.58
CA PRO A 165 15.47 14.97 0.01
C PRO A 165 14.60 14.89 1.28
N GLY A 166 14.04 13.71 1.56
CA GLY A 166 13.23 13.52 2.74
C GLY A 166 12.65 12.12 2.84
N LEU A 167 11.75 11.95 3.81
CA LEU A 167 11.02 10.71 3.99
C LEU A 167 9.67 10.79 3.28
N ILE A 168 9.29 9.71 2.63
CA ILE A 168 7.98 9.55 2.03
C ILE A 168 7.20 8.42 2.70
N ASN A 169 5.88 8.45 2.55
CA ASN A 169 5.01 7.32 2.85
C ASN A 169 5.21 6.25 1.78
N ALA A 170 5.77 5.10 2.16
CA ALA A 170 6.09 4.02 1.23
C ALA A 170 4.91 3.07 0.95
N GLY A 171 3.73 3.31 1.53
CA GLY A 171 2.49 2.63 1.18
C GLY A 171 2.28 1.27 1.84
N ILE A 172 3.00 0.94 2.91
CA ILE A 172 2.71 -0.23 3.76
C ILE A 172 2.38 0.26 5.17
N TYR A 173 1.26 -0.26 5.71
CA TYR A 173 0.75 0.12 7.02
C TYR A 173 0.42 -1.10 7.87
N VAL A 174 0.46 -0.93 9.20
CA VAL A 174 -0.10 -1.86 10.18
C VAL A 174 -1.09 -1.13 11.06
N LEU A 175 -2.29 -1.64 11.18
CA LEU A 175 -3.35 -1.01 11.98
C LEU A 175 -4.37 -2.01 12.50
N GLY A 176 -5.08 -1.60 13.54
CA GLY A 176 -6.28 -2.28 14.02
C GLY A 176 -7.54 -1.64 13.45
N GLN A 177 -8.58 -2.43 13.16
CA GLN A 177 -9.83 -1.94 12.58
C GLN A 177 -10.54 -0.88 13.44
N GLN A 178 -10.33 -0.89 14.77
CA GLN A 178 -10.90 0.09 15.71
C GLN A 178 -10.52 1.54 15.39
N LEU A 179 -9.38 1.75 14.73
CA LEU A 179 -8.93 3.08 14.31
C LEU A 179 -9.82 3.70 13.23
N LEU A 180 -10.55 2.88 12.50
CA LEU A 180 -11.39 3.31 11.38
C LEU A 180 -12.88 3.41 11.74
N THR A 181 -13.26 3.13 13.00
CA THR A 181 -14.65 3.07 13.45
C THR A 181 -15.45 4.34 13.13
N LYS A 182 -14.83 5.52 13.31
CA LYS A 182 -15.46 6.81 13.01
C LYS A 182 -15.93 6.95 11.56
N TRP A 183 -15.19 6.36 10.63
CA TRP A 183 -15.50 6.43 9.19
C TRP A 183 -16.39 5.27 8.74
N MET A 184 -16.54 4.22 9.56
CA MET A 184 -17.37 3.07 9.21
C MET A 184 -18.86 3.42 9.10
N ASP A 185 -19.35 4.45 9.78
CA ASP A 185 -20.75 4.87 9.69
C ASP A 185 -21.07 5.69 8.42
N ARG A 186 -20.05 6.09 7.66
CA ARG A 186 -20.20 6.83 6.39
C ARG A 186 -20.41 5.85 5.23
N SER A 187 -21.67 5.38 5.02
CA SER A 187 -21.99 4.29 4.09
C SER A 187 -21.75 4.59 2.61
N ASP A 188 -21.86 5.85 2.20
CA ASP A 188 -21.90 6.26 0.77
C ASP A 188 -20.87 7.35 0.42
N ALA A 189 -20.00 7.74 1.34
CA ALA A 189 -19.01 8.76 1.10
C ALA A 189 -17.67 8.15 0.68
N THR A 190 -17.05 8.73 -0.34
CA THR A 190 -15.66 8.49 -0.66
C THR A 190 -14.81 8.93 0.53
N VAL A 191 -13.92 8.05 1.02
CA VAL A 191 -13.01 8.34 2.12
C VAL A 191 -11.57 8.19 1.63
N SER A 192 -10.76 9.24 1.77
CA SER A 192 -9.33 9.17 1.51
C SER A 192 -8.58 8.70 2.77
N LEU A 193 -7.77 7.67 2.64
CA LEU A 193 -6.90 7.23 3.72
C LEU A 193 -5.92 8.35 4.11
N GLU A 194 -5.33 8.99 3.11
CA GLU A 194 -4.27 9.98 3.28
C GLU A 194 -4.83 11.31 3.80
N GLN A 195 -5.81 11.88 3.11
CA GLN A 195 -6.31 13.24 3.37
C GLN A 195 -7.32 13.34 4.51
N GLU A 196 -7.98 12.24 4.86
CA GLU A 196 -8.98 12.26 5.92
C GLU A 196 -8.53 11.46 7.15
N VAL A 197 -8.16 10.18 6.94
CA VAL A 197 -7.85 9.30 8.07
C VAL A 197 -6.49 9.61 8.67
N LEU A 198 -5.44 9.63 7.84
CA LEU A 198 -4.07 9.85 8.34
C LEU A 198 -3.89 11.27 8.87
N GLU A 199 -4.43 12.30 8.21
CA GLU A 199 -4.31 13.68 8.69
C GLU A 199 -4.98 13.87 10.04
N GLU A 200 -6.18 13.31 10.27
CA GLU A 200 -6.84 13.37 11.55
C GLU A 200 -6.04 12.66 12.64
N LEU A 201 -5.60 11.42 12.37
CA LEU A 201 -4.82 10.64 13.33
C LEU A 201 -3.43 11.24 13.61
N VAL A 202 -2.82 11.95 12.66
CA VAL A 202 -1.61 12.76 12.89
C VAL A 202 -1.91 13.88 13.87
N GLY A 203 -3.03 14.58 13.72
CA GLY A 203 -3.47 15.60 14.68
C GLY A 203 -3.66 15.07 16.11
N GLU A 204 -4.02 13.80 16.24
CA GLU A 204 -4.16 13.10 17.52
C GLU A 204 -2.83 12.48 18.04
N GLY A 205 -1.74 12.56 17.28
CA GLY A 205 -0.47 11.91 17.62
C GLY A 205 -0.49 10.37 17.51
N ARG A 206 -1.38 9.82 16.70
CA ARG A 206 -1.66 8.38 16.56
C ARG A 206 -1.17 7.80 15.22
N VAL A 207 -0.16 8.41 14.63
CA VAL A 207 0.54 7.89 13.45
C VAL A 207 2.02 7.77 13.76
N MET A 208 2.56 6.55 13.63
CA MET A 208 3.96 6.25 13.87
C MET A 208 4.64 5.85 12.56
N GLY A 209 5.81 6.39 12.31
CA GLY A 209 6.62 6.05 11.14
C GLY A 209 7.76 5.12 11.50
N VAL A 210 8.01 4.14 10.65
CA VAL A 210 9.17 3.24 10.73
C VAL A 210 9.94 3.35 9.42
N GLN A 211 11.15 3.87 9.50
CA GLN A 211 12.06 3.90 8.35
C GLN A 211 12.70 2.53 8.19
N THR A 212 12.28 1.78 7.18
CA THR A 212 12.74 0.42 6.88
C THR A 212 12.64 0.14 5.37
N GLY A 213 13.38 -0.87 4.92
CA GLY A 213 13.48 -1.21 3.50
C GLY A 213 14.75 -0.69 2.84
N THR A 214 15.16 -1.36 1.77
CA THR A 214 16.39 -1.03 1.01
C THR A 214 16.10 -0.53 -0.39
N CYS A 215 14.89 -0.73 -0.91
CA CYS A 215 14.48 -0.26 -2.23
C CYS A 215 12.97 0.07 -2.28
N PHE A 216 12.62 1.03 -3.13
CA PHE A 216 11.25 1.51 -3.32
C PHE A 216 11.00 1.85 -4.78
N ILE A 217 9.84 1.48 -5.30
CA ILE A 217 9.33 1.94 -6.58
C ILE A 217 7.81 2.06 -6.57
N ASP A 218 7.27 3.04 -7.26
CA ASP A 218 5.86 3.14 -7.64
C ASP A 218 5.71 3.03 -9.16
N ILE A 219 4.59 2.49 -9.62
CA ILE A 219 4.24 2.46 -11.04
C ILE A 219 3.13 3.47 -11.39
N GLY A 220 3.08 4.59 -10.67
CA GLY A 220 2.08 5.64 -10.83
C GLY A 220 2.16 6.42 -12.13
N LEU A 221 3.35 6.52 -12.72
CA LEU A 221 3.64 7.29 -13.91
C LEU A 221 4.30 6.43 -14.99
N PRO A 222 4.21 6.81 -16.27
CA PRO A 222 4.85 6.10 -17.36
C PRO A 222 6.36 5.89 -17.17
N GLU A 223 7.08 6.92 -16.73
CA GLU A 223 8.54 6.88 -16.52
C GLU A 223 8.93 5.92 -15.39
N THR A 224 8.18 5.87 -14.27
CA THR A 224 8.49 4.94 -13.17
C THR A 224 8.07 3.52 -13.51
N TYR A 225 7.00 3.35 -14.27
CA TYR A 225 6.65 2.04 -14.81
C TYR A 225 7.75 1.49 -15.73
N LEU A 226 8.31 2.29 -16.62
CA LEU A 226 9.43 1.88 -17.47
C LEU A 226 10.69 1.55 -16.65
N ALA A 227 10.95 2.32 -15.58
CA ALA A 227 12.05 2.05 -14.66
C ALA A 227 11.88 0.75 -13.86
N ALA A 228 10.64 0.27 -13.68
CA ALA A 228 10.34 -0.94 -12.90
C ALA A 228 11.03 -2.19 -13.47
N THR A 229 11.23 -2.26 -14.78
CA THR A 229 11.96 -3.38 -15.42
C THR A 229 13.39 -3.50 -14.88
N LYS A 230 14.12 -2.40 -14.84
CA LYS A 230 15.48 -2.40 -14.29
C LYS A 230 15.47 -2.64 -12.78
N PHE A 231 14.56 -1.98 -12.08
CA PHE A 231 14.40 -2.12 -10.63
C PHE A 231 14.25 -3.58 -10.21
N PHE A 232 13.28 -4.32 -10.78
CA PHE A 232 13.06 -5.71 -10.41
C PHE A 232 14.15 -6.65 -10.91
N ALA A 233 14.80 -6.38 -12.05
CA ALA A 233 15.98 -7.13 -12.47
C ALA A 233 17.14 -6.99 -11.47
N ASP A 234 17.35 -5.81 -10.90
CA ASP A 234 18.37 -5.56 -9.89
C ASP A 234 17.97 -6.17 -8.53
N PHE A 235 16.69 -6.06 -8.16
CA PHE A 235 16.15 -6.65 -6.94
C PHE A 235 16.26 -8.18 -6.91
N GLU A 236 15.82 -8.87 -7.98
CA GLU A 236 15.93 -10.32 -8.10
C GLU A 236 17.39 -10.82 -8.17
N ALA A 237 18.30 -9.99 -8.67
CA ALA A 237 19.74 -10.26 -8.63
C ALA A 237 20.38 -10.01 -7.24
N GLY A 238 19.60 -9.62 -6.22
CA GLY A 238 20.09 -9.34 -4.86
C GLY A 238 20.94 -8.06 -4.76
N ARG A 239 20.87 -7.18 -5.76
CA ARG A 239 21.54 -5.87 -5.73
C ARG A 239 20.76 -4.94 -4.82
N LYS A 240 21.34 -4.61 -3.66
CA LYS A 240 20.81 -3.61 -2.74
C LYS A 240 21.10 -2.22 -3.31
N ASN A 241 20.14 -1.32 -3.31
CA ASN A 241 20.10 0.01 -3.96
C ASN A 241 19.51 -0.05 -5.39
N CYS A 242 18.41 -0.74 -5.52
CA CYS A 242 17.58 -0.69 -6.72
C CYS A 242 16.96 0.71 -6.91
#